data_e8f4b4cdea14c8057b003700fdc194ad
#
_entry.id   e8f4b4cdea14c8057b003700fdc194ad
#
_cell.length_a   1.000
_cell.length_b   1.000
_cell.length_c   1.000
_cell.angle_alpha   90.00
_cell.angle_beta   90.00
_cell.angle_gamma   90.00
#
_symmetry.space_group_name_H-M   'P 1'
#
loop_
_entity.id
_entity.type
_entity.pdbx_description
1 polymer ?
#
loop_
_entity_poly.entity_id
_entity_poly.type
_entity_poly.pdbx_seq_one_letter_code
_entity_poly.pdbx_strand_id
1 'polypeptide(L)'
;FEKYIFSGKKIALECIYNAEEELFMVHKIMPLSADRKVSNIKRGFTIEGVIKFIDNRRRFNLSRISENNNEKLIIQFKNNKKNKATLQKQDELFDNLFGYWSEGLDESIINEKERVGKVIYSDFEIIDNQLLLTLEEYKNNDIDEIENDTKYIVEYKDQRGNLFLFDVGTYHEINYDKNKPILVITLDKNIQIGKVRQLLKKQKPIMENYRANISAYKRQHRAIRSLHDDNYSSKNLKDILLNLDEPTYTPYLQNIKFSTNKLNSSQKEAIKKALYSDSISLIQGPPGTGKTTVIKEIIQQILMQIDKLDDTSRILIVS
;
A
#
# COMPACT_ATOMS: atom_id res chain seq x y z
N PHE A 1 6.06 9.13 33.86
CA PHE A 1 5.70 7.73 34.07
C PHE A 1 5.71 7.02 32.73
N GLU A 2 6.48 5.91 32.60
CA GLU A 2 6.50 5.11 31.39
C GLU A 2 5.20 4.30 31.29
N LYS A 3 4.61 4.31 30.08
CA LYS A 3 3.38 3.57 29.80
C LYS A 3 3.73 2.29 29.04
N TYR A 4 3.10 1.21 29.44
CA TYR A 4 3.24 -0.11 28.88
C TYR A 4 1.89 -0.60 28.34
N ILE A 5 1.87 -1.20 27.15
CA ILE A 5 0.65 -1.68 26.53
C ILE A 5 0.68 -3.20 26.45
N PHE A 6 -0.23 -3.86 27.13
CA PHE A 6 -0.46 -5.30 27.02
C PHE A 6 -1.64 -5.56 26.09
N SER A 7 -1.41 -6.28 24.99
CA SER A 7 -2.43 -6.57 23.99
C SER A 7 -2.85 -8.02 24.03
N GLY A 8 -4.10 -8.27 24.32
CA GLY A 8 -4.73 -9.59 24.29
C GLY A 8 -5.40 -9.90 22.94
N LYS A 9 -6.37 -10.82 22.95
CA LYS A 9 -7.14 -11.18 21.75
C LYS A 9 -8.13 -10.08 21.32
N LYS A 10 -8.79 -9.42 22.26
CA LYS A 10 -9.89 -8.47 22.02
C LYS A 10 -9.69 -7.10 22.66
N ILE A 11 -8.82 -7.00 23.66
CA ILE A 11 -8.58 -5.79 24.43
C ILE A 11 -7.09 -5.50 24.55
N ALA A 12 -6.77 -4.23 24.74
CA ALA A 12 -5.45 -3.77 25.14
C ALA A 12 -5.55 -3.05 26.50
N LEU A 13 -4.55 -3.24 27.34
CA LEU A 13 -4.41 -2.60 28.64
C LEU A 13 -3.25 -1.61 28.58
N GLU A 14 -3.52 -0.35 28.85
CA GLU A 14 -2.47 0.64 29.11
C GLU A 14 -2.16 0.61 30.60
N CYS A 15 -0.92 0.32 30.95
CA CYS A 15 -0.47 0.15 32.31
C CYS A 15 0.70 1.11 32.63
N ILE A 16 0.83 1.47 33.91
CA ILE A 16 1.96 2.18 34.47
C ILE A 16 2.65 1.22 35.45
N TYR A 17 3.98 1.11 35.35
CA TYR A 17 4.74 0.29 36.28
C TYR A 17 5.05 1.06 37.56
N ASN A 18 4.68 0.49 38.73
CA ASN A 18 5.06 0.96 40.04
C ASN A 18 6.30 0.17 40.49
N ALA A 19 7.46 0.84 40.57
CA ALA A 19 8.71 0.20 40.90
C ALA A 19 8.83 -0.18 42.40
N GLU A 20 8.08 0.48 43.29
CA GLU A 20 8.08 0.18 44.75
C GLU A 20 7.30 -1.11 45.05
N GLU A 21 6.19 -1.30 44.33
CA GLU A 21 5.34 -2.49 44.53
C GLU A 21 5.65 -3.58 43.49
N GLU A 22 6.53 -3.31 42.54
CA GLU A 22 6.87 -4.18 41.41
C GLU A 22 5.65 -4.67 40.60
N LEU A 23 4.65 -3.81 40.43
CA LEU A 23 3.36 -4.11 39.83
C LEU A 23 3.04 -3.19 38.64
N PHE A 24 2.32 -3.74 37.67
CA PHE A 24 1.72 -2.96 36.60
C PHE A 24 0.30 -2.51 37.01
N MET A 25 0.11 -1.21 37.16
CA MET A 25 -1.21 -0.63 37.43
C MET A 25 -1.95 -0.37 36.12
N VAL A 26 -3.14 -0.93 35.97
CA VAL A 26 -3.97 -0.69 34.78
C VAL A 26 -4.53 0.73 34.84
N HIS A 27 -4.13 1.56 33.90
CA HIS A 27 -4.60 2.93 33.74
C HIS A 27 -5.80 3.03 32.79
N LYS A 28 -5.79 2.26 31.69
CA LYS A 28 -6.85 2.28 30.69
C LYS A 28 -7.05 0.92 30.03
N ILE A 29 -8.33 0.58 29.79
CA ILE A 29 -8.73 -0.59 29.01
C ILE A 29 -9.30 -0.10 27.69
N MET A 30 -8.81 -0.64 26.57
CA MET A 30 -9.20 -0.23 25.23
C MET A 30 -9.63 -1.43 24.40
N PRO A 31 -10.65 -1.30 23.53
CA PRO A 31 -10.92 -2.31 22.52
C PRO A 31 -9.75 -2.35 21.52
N LEU A 32 -9.41 -3.54 21.08
CA LEU A 32 -8.30 -3.77 20.15
C LEU A 32 -8.87 -3.96 18.73
N SER A 33 -8.66 -2.98 17.83
CA SER A 33 -8.93 -3.14 16.42
C SER A 33 -7.90 -4.05 15.76
N ALA A 34 -8.25 -4.64 14.60
CA ALA A 34 -7.34 -5.50 13.84
C ALA A 34 -6.02 -4.79 13.48
N ASP A 35 -6.10 -3.53 13.04
CA ASP A 35 -4.93 -2.74 12.65
C ASP A 35 -4.02 -2.44 13.84
N ARG A 36 -4.60 -2.09 15.00
CA ARG A 36 -3.83 -1.88 16.23
C ARG A 36 -3.18 -3.17 16.73
N LYS A 37 -3.86 -4.31 16.55
CA LYS A 37 -3.31 -5.60 16.94
C LYS A 37 -2.06 -5.93 16.11
N VAL A 38 -2.12 -5.76 14.79
CA VAL A 38 -0.98 -5.95 13.88
C VAL A 38 0.17 -5.01 14.26
N SER A 39 -0.10 -3.73 14.48
CA SER A 39 0.89 -2.74 14.88
C SER A 39 1.55 -3.08 16.23
N ASN A 40 0.78 -3.51 17.22
CA ASN A 40 1.30 -3.87 18.54
C ASN A 40 2.16 -5.14 18.49
N ILE A 41 1.77 -6.13 17.68
CA ILE A 41 2.57 -7.35 17.48
C ILE A 41 3.92 -7.01 16.83
N LYS A 42 3.92 -6.14 15.80
CA LYS A 42 5.16 -5.72 15.14
C LYS A 42 6.09 -4.91 16.05
N ARG A 43 5.56 -4.13 16.98
CA ARG A 43 6.32 -3.23 17.87
C ARG A 43 6.59 -3.79 19.25
N GLY A 44 6.09 -4.95 19.55
CA GLY A 44 6.15 -5.59 20.86
C GLY A 44 6.87 -6.93 20.83
N PHE A 45 6.70 -7.69 21.89
CA PHE A 45 7.09 -9.08 21.99
C PHE A 45 5.96 -9.89 22.63
N THR A 46 5.91 -11.18 22.33
CA THR A 46 4.87 -12.07 22.87
C THR A 46 5.27 -12.53 24.26
N ILE A 47 4.33 -12.43 25.20
CA ILE A 47 4.45 -12.96 26.55
C ILE A 47 3.55 -14.18 26.65
N GLU A 48 4.11 -15.34 26.94
CA GLU A 48 3.37 -16.54 27.29
C GLU A 48 3.23 -16.64 28.79
N GLY A 49 2.00 -16.60 29.29
CA GLY A 49 1.73 -16.67 30.72
C GLY A 49 0.32 -16.26 31.10
N VAL A 50 0.04 -16.32 32.38
CA VAL A 50 -1.24 -15.90 32.97
C VAL A 50 -1.08 -14.55 33.66
N ILE A 51 -1.86 -13.55 33.20
CA ILE A 51 -1.94 -12.25 33.88
C ILE A 51 -2.97 -12.36 35.00
N LYS A 52 -2.53 -12.12 36.24
CA LYS A 52 -3.40 -12.04 37.40
C LYS A 52 -3.77 -10.59 37.66
N PHE A 53 -5.06 -10.30 37.72
CA PHE A 53 -5.57 -9.00 38.14
C PHE A 53 -5.79 -8.99 39.66
N ILE A 54 -5.29 -7.95 40.32
CA ILE A 54 -5.46 -7.73 41.75
C ILE A 54 -6.31 -6.48 41.92
N ASP A 55 -7.45 -6.60 42.66
CA ASP A 55 -8.26 -5.44 43.01
C ASP A 55 -7.56 -4.67 44.13
N ASN A 56 -7.16 -3.42 43.85
CA ASN A 56 -6.46 -2.56 44.82
C ASN A 56 -7.28 -2.26 46.09
N ARG A 57 -8.59 -2.45 46.05
CA ARG A 57 -9.49 -2.30 47.20
C ARG A 57 -9.36 -3.42 48.23
N ARG A 58 -8.83 -4.56 47.85
CA ARG A 58 -8.52 -5.66 48.76
C ARG A 58 -7.03 -5.59 49.05
N ARG A 59 -6.63 -5.15 50.26
CA ARG A 59 -5.22 -5.22 50.74
C ARG A 59 -4.81 -6.69 50.78
N PHE A 60 -4.36 -7.20 49.65
CA PHE A 60 -3.75 -8.51 49.57
C PHE A 60 -2.33 -8.42 50.17
N ASN A 61 -1.97 -9.39 51.00
CA ASN A 61 -0.61 -9.57 51.47
C ASN A 61 0.23 -10.02 50.27
N LEU A 62 0.93 -9.07 49.61
CA LEU A 62 1.77 -9.28 48.42
C LEU A 62 2.92 -10.26 48.69
N SER A 63 3.28 -10.48 49.96
CA SER A 63 4.31 -11.44 50.38
C SER A 63 4.03 -12.91 49.99
N ARG A 64 2.83 -13.24 49.51
CA ARG A 64 2.46 -14.59 49.04
C ARG A 64 2.54 -14.78 47.51
N ILE A 65 2.94 -13.77 46.73
CA ILE A 65 3.17 -13.93 45.31
C ILE A 65 4.61 -14.40 45.15
N SER A 66 4.86 -15.68 45.28
CA SER A 66 6.16 -16.30 45.00
C SER A 66 6.48 -16.12 43.52
N GLU A 67 7.66 -15.66 43.24
CA GLU A 67 8.24 -15.39 41.90
C GLU A 67 7.52 -14.25 41.13
N ASN A 68 7.91 -13.03 41.48
CA ASN A 68 7.52 -11.88 40.69
C ASN A 68 8.33 -11.82 39.39
N ASN A 69 7.74 -12.28 38.29
CA ASN A 69 8.35 -12.22 36.95
C ASN A 69 8.27 -10.82 36.32
N ASN A 70 7.76 -9.82 37.03
CA ASN A 70 7.58 -8.47 36.49
C ASN A 70 8.92 -7.79 36.24
N GLU A 71 9.94 -8.05 37.04
CA GLU A 71 11.29 -7.54 36.81
C GLU A 71 11.88 -8.07 35.48
N LYS A 72 11.72 -9.36 35.20
CA LYS A 72 12.11 -9.93 33.89
C LYS A 72 11.38 -9.28 32.74
N LEU A 73 10.09 -8.98 32.90
CA LEU A 73 9.30 -8.26 31.90
C LEU A 73 9.85 -6.84 31.68
N ILE A 74 10.21 -6.13 32.72
CA ILE A 74 10.80 -4.78 32.62
C ILE A 74 12.13 -4.83 31.85
N ILE A 75 12.97 -5.84 32.10
CA ILE A 75 14.20 -6.04 31.34
C ILE A 75 13.89 -6.28 29.86
N GLN A 76 12.89 -7.11 29.55
CA GLN A 76 12.46 -7.34 28.18
C GLN A 76 11.91 -6.07 27.53
N PHE A 77 11.13 -5.26 28.25
CA PHE A 77 10.68 -3.95 27.74
C PHE A 77 11.83 -2.99 27.48
N LYS A 78 12.84 -2.95 28.36
CA LYS A 78 14.04 -2.11 28.17
C LYS A 78 14.86 -2.56 26.94
N ASN A 79 14.99 -3.87 26.74
CA ASN A 79 15.66 -4.42 25.56
C ASN A 79 14.86 -4.11 24.30
N ASN A 80 13.54 -4.23 24.34
CA ASN A 80 12.68 -3.86 23.23
C ASN A 80 12.71 -2.35 22.94
N LYS A 81 12.94 -1.51 23.97
CA LYS A 81 13.10 -0.07 23.79
C LYS A 81 14.41 0.27 23.06
N LYS A 82 15.49 -0.49 23.29
CA LYS A 82 16.73 -0.39 22.48
C LYS A 82 16.48 -0.77 21.04
N ASN A 83 15.75 -1.88 20.81
CA ASN A 83 15.32 -2.30 19.47
C ASN A 83 14.42 -1.23 18.82
N LYS A 84 13.58 -0.55 19.63
CA LYS A 84 12.72 0.54 19.15
C LYS A 84 13.54 1.77 18.71
N ALA A 85 14.62 2.11 19.37
CA ALA A 85 15.51 3.18 18.93
C ALA A 85 16.17 2.83 17.58
N THR A 86 16.51 1.55 17.39
CA THR A 86 17.00 1.04 16.10
C THR A 86 15.92 1.12 15.03
N LEU A 87 14.67 0.73 15.35
CA LEU A 87 13.53 0.83 14.45
C LEU A 87 13.20 2.29 14.08
N GLN A 88 13.27 3.21 15.06
CA GLN A 88 13.10 4.65 14.78
C GLN A 88 14.17 5.17 13.82
N LYS A 89 15.41 4.75 13.99
CA LYS A 89 16.49 5.09 13.05
C LYS A 89 16.27 4.50 11.67
N GLN A 90 15.72 3.28 11.58
CA GLN A 90 15.32 2.67 10.30
C GLN A 90 14.17 3.44 9.64
N ASP A 91 13.14 3.84 10.42
CA ASP A 91 12.03 4.65 9.93
C ASP A 91 12.52 6.02 9.43
N GLU A 92 13.42 6.70 10.15
CA GLU A 92 14.05 7.95 9.70
C GLU A 92 14.86 7.77 8.40
N LEU A 93 15.63 6.68 8.28
CA LEU A 93 16.35 6.36 7.04
C LEU A 93 15.40 6.06 5.89
N PHE A 94 14.30 5.35 6.17
CA PHE A 94 13.28 5.07 5.19
C PHE A 94 12.61 6.35 4.69
N ASP A 95 12.20 7.23 5.59
CA ASP A 95 11.58 8.51 5.26
C ASP A 95 12.54 9.41 4.48
N ASN A 96 13.81 9.43 4.83
CA ASN A 96 14.83 10.17 4.08
C ASN A 96 15.02 9.65 2.65
N LEU A 97 14.89 8.33 2.43
CA LEU A 97 15.08 7.73 1.11
C LEU A 97 13.80 7.73 0.26
N PHE A 98 12.67 7.42 0.86
CA PHE A 98 11.40 7.20 0.16
C PHE A 98 10.35 8.30 0.40
N GLY A 99 10.53 9.16 1.41
CA GLY A 99 9.59 10.22 1.77
C GLY A 99 9.36 11.20 0.61
N TYR A 100 10.44 11.75 0.04
CA TYR A 100 10.34 12.64 -1.12
C TYR A 100 9.66 12.00 -2.33
N TRP A 101 9.91 10.69 -2.55
CA TRP A 101 9.23 9.97 -3.61
C TRP A 101 7.74 9.84 -3.31
N SER A 102 7.37 9.51 -2.08
CA SER A 102 5.97 9.43 -1.65
C SER A 102 5.24 10.76 -1.82
N GLU A 103 5.86 11.87 -1.40
CA GLU A 103 5.32 13.22 -1.58
C GLU A 103 5.15 13.58 -3.06
N GLY A 104 6.15 13.29 -3.89
CA GLY A 104 6.08 13.50 -5.35
C GLY A 104 4.98 12.68 -6.03
N LEU A 105 4.70 11.47 -5.52
CA LEU A 105 3.56 10.67 -6.01
C LEU A 105 2.22 11.29 -5.60
N ASP A 106 2.08 11.82 -4.38
CA ASP A 106 0.88 12.51 -3.95
C ASP A 106 0.63 13.76 -4.78
N GLU A 107 1.66 14.57 -5.02
CA GLU A 107 1.59 15.74 -5.89
C GLU A 107 1.23 15.35 -7.34
N SER A 108 1.81 14.29 -7.88
CA SER A 108 1.47 13.76 -9.21
C SER A 108 0.00 13.36 -9.31
N ILE A 109 -0.55 12.72 -8.27
CA ILE A 109 -1.97 12.35 -8.22
C ILE A 109 -2.86 13.59 -8.19
N ILE A 110 -2.48 14.62 -7.44
CA ILE A 110 -3.21 15.90 -7.38
C ILE A 110 -3.19 16.57 -8.77
N ASN A 111 -2.02 16.68 -9.37
CA ASN A 111 -1.83 17.30 -10.68
C ASN A 111 -2.65 16.57 -11.77
N GLU A 112 -2.68 15.24 -11.77
CA GLU A 112 -3.52 14.48 -12.71
C GLU A 112 -5.01 14.78 -12.52
N LYS A 113 -5.47 14.91 -11.29
CA LYS A 113 -6.87 15.29 -10.99
C LYS A 113 -7.21 16.71 -11.41
N GLU A 114 -6.24 17.62 -11.37
CA GLU A 114 -6.44 19.01 -11.76
C GLU A 114 -6.44 19.19 -13.27
N ARG A 115 -5.74 18.32 -14.00
CA ARG A 115 -5.63 18.36 -15.47
C ARG A 115 -6.86 17.84 -16.20
N VAL A 116 -7.63 16.94 -15.60
CA VAL A 116 -8.79 16.35 -16.29
C VAL A 116 -9.90 17.36 -16.54
N GLY A 117 -10.59 17.20 -17.63
CA GLY A 117 -11.75 18.02 -17.99
C GLY A 117 -12.84 17.96 -16.93
N LYS A 118 -13.37 19.12 -16.57
CA LYS A 118 -14.45 19.27 -15.58
C LYS A 118 -15.64 19.96 -16.21
N VAL A 119 -16.78 19.29 -16.15
CA VAL A 119 -18.07 19.76 -16.68
C VAL A 119 -18.79 20.51 -15.57
N ILE A 120 -19.03 21.80 -15.78
CA ILE A 120 -19.93 22.62 -14.97
C ILE A 120 -21.20 22.86 -15.81
N TYR A 121 -22.33 22.52 -15.25
CA TYR A 121 -23.62 22.54 -15.94
C TYR A 121 -24.66 23.31 -15.15
N SER A 122 -25.58 23.96 -15.88
CA SER A 122 -26.73 24.69 -15.30
C SER A 122 -27.92 23.77 -15.07
N ASP A 123 -28.14 22.81 -15.97
CA ASP A 123 -29.27 21.90 -15.95
C ASP A 123 -28.89 20.53 -16.50
N PHE A 124 -29.69 19.51 -16.19
CA PHE A 124 -29.49 18.16 -16.69
C PHE A 124 -30.83 17.42 -16.94
N GLU A 125 -30.86 16.62 -17.98
CA GLU A 125 -31.92 15.69 -18.25
C GLU A 125 -31.39 14.26 -18.47
N ILE A 126 -32.21 13.26 -18.17
CA ILE A 126 -31.90 11.85 -18.47
C ILE A 126 -33.06 11.29 -19.32
N ILE A 127 -32.74 10.98 -20.57
CA ILE A 127 -33.64 10.49 -21.58
C ILE A 127 -33.01 9.25 -22.25
N ASP A 128 -33.76 8.16 -22.39
CA ASP A 128 -33.35 6.96 -23.13
C ASP A 128 -31.89 6.48 -22.91
N ASN A 129 -31.49 6.38 -21.66
CA ASN A 129 -30.12 6.00 -21.25
C ASN A 129 -29.05 7.01 -21.61
N GLN A 130 -29.41 8.26 -21.89
CA GLN A 130 -28.47 9.36 -22.10
C GLN A 130 -28.67 10.41 -21.03
N LEU A 131 -27.55 10.98 -20.58
CA LEU A 131 -27.48 12.14 -19.70
C LEU A 131 -27.13 13.35 -20.57
N LEU A 132 -28.03 14.32 -20.60
CA LEU A 132 -27.88 15.60 -21.30
C LEU A 132 -27.51 16.65 -20.26
N LEU A 133 -26.39 17.34 -20.45
CA LEU A 133 -25.91 18.40 -19.56
C LEU A 133 -25.87 19.72 -20.32
N THR A 134 -26.66 20.69 -19.89
CA THR A 134 -26.55 22.05 -20.40
C THR A 134 -25.31 22.72 -19.80
N LEU A 135 -24.30 22.93 -20.62
CA LEU A 135 -22.99 23.39 -20.15
C LEU A 135 -23.00 24.88 -19.77
N GLU A 136 -22.34 25.19 -18.68
CA GLU A 136 -21.91 26.54 -18.35
C GLU A 136 -20.43 26.73 -18.67
N GLU A 137 -19.60 25.74 -18.34
CA GLU A 137 -18.17 25.79 -18.54
C GLU A 137 -17.59 24.37 -18.65
N TYR A 138 -16.58 24.21 -19.48
CA TYR A 138 -15.70 23.02 -19.51
C TYR A 138 -14.30 23.45 -19.17
N LYS A 139 -13.79 23.01 -18.02
CA LYS A 139 -12.48 23.43 -17.49
C LYS A 139 -11.40 22.43 -17.81
N ASN A 140 -10.20 22.95 -17.96
CA ASN A 140 -8.92 22.23 -18.09
C ASN A 140 -8.66 21.54 -19.44
N ASN A 141 -9.69 21.29 -20.26
CA ASN A 141 -9.57 20.73 -21.62
C ASN A 141 -10.43 21.54 -22.59
N ASP A 142 -10.14 21.39 -23.87
CA ASP A 142 -11.01 21.94 -24.92
C ASP A 142 -12.18 20.96 -25.13
N ILE A 143 -13.39 21.53 -25.17
CA ILE A 143 -14.61 20.78 -25.35
C ILE A 143 -14.68 20.10 -26.73
N ASP A 144 -14.04 20.69 -27.72
CA ASP A 144 -13.99 20.19 -29.10
C ASP A 144 -12.94 19.06 -29.29
N GLU A 145 -12.07 18.86 -28.29
CA GLU A 145 -11.03 17.82 -28.30
C GLU A 145 -11.41 16.57 -27.49
N ILE A 146 -12.67 16.44 -27.05
CA ILE A 146 -13.11 15.29 -26.28
C ILE A 146 -13.08 14.02 -27.14
N GLU A 147 -12.34 13.01 -26.69
CA GLU A 147 -12.24 11.72 -27.38
C GLU A 147 -13.53 10.89 -27.22
N ASN A 148 -13.89 10.12 -28.25
CA ASN A 148 -15.13 9.32 -28.30
C ASN A 148 -15.28 8.26 -27.20
N ASP A 149 -14.19 7.85 -26.55
CA ASP A 149 -14.19 6.87 -25.45
C ASP A 149 -13.99 7.51 -24.07
N THR A 150 -13.99 8.83 -23.99
CA THR A 150 -13.88 9.58 -22.73
C THR A 150 -14.99 9.19 -21.77
N LYS A 151 -14.60 8.64 -20.62
CA LYS A 151 -15.52 8.27 -19.55
C LYS A 151 -15.63 9.36 -18.51
N TYR A 152 -16.80 9.51 -17.94
CA TYR A 152 -17.12 10.52 -16.93
C TYR A 152 -17.46 9.91 -15.58
N ILE A 153 -17.04 10.61 -14.52
CA ILE A 153 -17.27 10.26 -13.13
C ILE A 153 -17.78 11.46 -12.34
N VAL A 154 -18.43 11.18 -11.20
CA VAL A 154 -18.74 12.19 -10.17
C VAL A 154 -18.01 11.83 -8.89
N GLU A 155 -17.28 12.81 -8.33
CA GLU A 155 -16.73 12.69 -6.99
C GLU A 155 -17.76 13.11 -5.92
N TYR A 156 -17.93 12.28 -4.89
CA TYR A 156 -18.75 12.65 -3.75
C TYR A 156 -18.15 12.10 -2.44
N LYS A 157 -18.46 12.76 -1.35
CA LYS A 157 -18.09 12.28 -0.01
C LYS A 157 -19.31 11.67 0.68
N ASP A 158 -19.13 10.54 1.35
CA ASP A 158 -20.16 9.97 2.21
C ASP A 158 -20.33 10.78 3.51
N GLN A 159 -21.24 10.34 4.37
CA GLN A 159 -21.50 10.99 5.68
C GLN A 159 -20.30 10.95 6.62
N ARG A 160 -19.32 10.05 6.38
CA ARG A 160 -18.09 9.91 7.16
C ARG A 160 -16.91 10.67 6.55
N GLY A 161 -17.14 11.40 5.45
CA GLY A 161 -16.10 12.15 4.74
C GLY A 161 -15.25 11.33 3.77
N ASN A 162 -15.54 10.03 3.58
CA ASN A 162 -14.82 9.20 2.62
C ASN A 162 -15.14 9.62 1.19
N LEU A 163 -14.10 9.73 0.36
CA LEU A 163 -14.24 10.10 -1.05
C LEU A 163 -14.58 8.87 -1.89
N PHE A 164 -15.63 9.00 -2.69
CA PHE A 164 -16.08 7.99 -3.65
C PHE A 164 -16.12 8.57 -5.06
N LEU A 165 -15.82 7.72 -6.03
CA LEU A 165 -15.93 8.00 -7.45
C LEU A 165 -17.06 7.14 -8.01
N PHE A 166 -18.04 7.81 -8.59
CA PHE A 166 -19.21 7.18 -9.19
C PHE A 166 -19.12 7.29 -10.72
N ASP A 167 -19.11 6.15 -11.41
CA ASP A 167 -19.09 6.11 -12.87
C ASP A 167 -20.43 6.61 -13.41
N VAL A 168 -20.40 7.48 -14.40
CA VAL A 168 -21.60 8.05 -15.03
C VAL A 168 -21.84 7.39 -16.38
N GLY A 169 -20.85 7.43 -17.25
CA GLY A 169 -20.98 6.91 -18.60
C GLY A 169 -19.84 7.38 -19.51
N THR A 170 -20.06 7.24 -20.81
CA THR A 170 -19.08 7.55 -21.85
C THR A 170 -19.59 8.71 -22.70
N TYR A 171 -18.71 9.58 -23.14
CA TYR A 171 -18.96 10.64 -24.10
C TYR A 171 -19.75 10.09 -25.31
N HIS A 172 -20.73 10.84 -25.76
CA HIS A 172 -21.47 10.52 -26.95
C HIS A 172 -21.30 11.60 -28.02
N GLU A 173 -21.72 12.82 -27.71
CA GLU A 173 -21.64 13.97 -28.62
C GLU A 173 -21.80 15.29 -27.87
N ILE A 174 -21.54 16.40 -28.54
CA ILE A 174 -21.92 17.74 -28.14
C ILE A 174 -22.93 18.28 -29.14
N ASN A 175 -24.04 18.79 -28.62
CA ASN A 175 -25.07 19.38 -29.42
C ASN A 175 -25.09 20.90 -29.25
N TYR A 176 -24.86 21.63 -30.35
CA TYR A 176 -24.81 23.10 -30.40
C TYR A 176 -26.12 23.76 -30.86
N ASP A 177 -27.20 23.00 -31.04
CA ASP A 177 -28.46 23.53 -31.59
C ASP A 177 -29.21 24.49 -30.65
N LYS A 178 -28.73 24.71 -29.43
CA LYS A 178 -29.32 25.60 -28.42
C LYS A 178 -28.34 26.74 -28.07
N ASN A 179 -28.87 27.75 -27.44
CA ASN A 179 -28.06 28.92 -26.98
C ASN A 179 -26.85 28.56 -26.08
N LYS A 180 -26.84 27.33 -25.54
CA LYS A 180 -25.72 26.77 -24.78
C LYS A 180 -25.42 25.36 -25.31
N PRO A 181 -24.14 24.93 -25.36
CA PRO A 181 -23.81 23.58 -25.76
C PRO A 181 -24.38 22.57 -24.77
N ILE A 182 -24.80 21.42 -25.29
CA ILE A 182 -25.29 20.29 -24.51
C ILE A 182 -24.32 19.12 -24.68
N LEU A 183 -23.68 18.73 -23.59
CA LEU A 183 -22.89 17.51 -23.56
C LEU A 183 -23.80 16.30 -23.35
N VAL A 184 -23.72 15.33 -24.24
CA VAL A 184 -24.46 14.08 -24.16
C VAL A 184 -23.52 12.97 -23.71
N ILE A 185 -23.91 12.26 -22.65
CA ILE A 185 -23.18 11.13 -22.09
C ILE A 185 -24.07 9.90 -22.13
N THR A 186 -23.63 8.85 -22.79
CA THR A 186 -24.30 7.55 -22.74
C THR A 186 -24.05 6.91 -21.38
N LEU A 187 -25.11 6.65 -20.62
CA LEU A 187 -25.02 6.05 -19.29
C LEU A 187 -24.56 4.60 -19.35
N ASP A 188 -23.79 4.15 -18.36
CA ASP A 188 -23.35 2.76 -18.26
C ASP A 188 -24.55 1.80 -18.03
N LYS A 189 -24.50 0.60 -18.60
CA LYS A 189 -25.63 -0.37 -18.62
C LYS A 189 -26.22 -0.72 -17.24
N ASN A 190 -25.40 -0.68 -16.19
CA ASN A 190 -25.81 -1.08 -14.83
C ASN A 190 -25.89 0.12 -13.87
N ILE A 191 -26.02 1.33 -14.39
CA ILE A 191 -25.99 2.53 -13.58
C ILE A 191 -27.27 2.70 -12.75
N GLN A 192 -27.13 3.11 -11.53
CA GLN A 192 -28.23 3.49 -10.67
C GLN A 192 -28.70 4.92 -11.00
N ILE A 193 -29.63 5.08 -11.95
CA ILE A 193 -30.14 6.38 -12.41
C ILE A 193 -30.58 7.28 -11.25
N GLY A 194 -31.25 6.70 -10.24
CA GLY A 194 -31.65 7.45 -9.04
C GLY A 194 -30.46 8.08 -8.28
N LYS A 195 -29.34 7.39 -8.25
CA LYS A 195 -28.08 7.89 -7.64
C LYS A 195 -27.48 9.00 -8.48
N VAL A 196 -27.45 8.84 -9.81
CA VAL A 196 -27.00 9.91 -10.73
C VAL A 196 -27.82 11.16 -10.48
N ARG A 197 -29.15 11.09 -10.55
CA ARG A 197 -30.04 12.24 -10.29
C ARG A 197 -29.78 12.88 -8.92
N GLN A 198 -29.58 12.09 -7.88
CA GLN A 198 -29.29 12.58 -6.53
C GLN A 198 -27.97 13.37 -6.47
N LEU A 199 -26.92 12.86 -7.15
CA LEU A 199 -25.60 13.51 -7.16
C LEU A 199 -25.65 14.79 -7.97
N LEU A 200 -26.31 14.79 -9.14
CA LEU A 200 -26.40 15.94 -10.03
C LEU A 200 -27.26 17.06 -9.44
N LYS A 201 -28.37 16.74 -8.76
CA LYS A 201 -29.17 17.75 -8.02
C LYS A 201 -28.37 18.52 -6.96
N LYS A 202 -27.24 17.98 -6.49
CA LYS A 202 -26.30 18.65 -5.58
C LYS A 202 -25.28 19.49 -6.33
N GLN A 203 -25.45 19.69 -7.63
CA GLN A 203 -24.53 20.46 -8.50
C GLN A 203 -23.06 20.00 -8.37
N LYS A 204 -22.84 18.69 -8.21
CA LYS A 204 -21.50 18.15 -8.20
C LYS A 204 -20.93 18.17 -9.61
N PRO A 205 -19.70 18.67 -9.83
CA PRO A 205 -19.07 18.66 -11.14
C PRO A 205 -18.91 17.20 -11.62
N ILE A 206 -19.12 17.02 -12.90
CA ILE A 206 -18.76 15.79 -13.60
C ILE A 206 -17.35 15.97 -14.12
N MET A 207 -16.54 14.93 -14.04
CA MET A 207 -15.14 15.00 -14.46
C MET A 207 -14.83 13.82 -15.38
N GLU A 208 -13.87 14.01 -16.26
CA GLU A 208 -13.25 12.90 -16.97
C GLU A 208 -12.66 11.89 -16.00
N ASN A 209 -12.70 10.62 -16.39
CA ASN A 209 -12.22 9.54 -15.50
C ASN A 209 -10.70 9.44 -15.47
N TYR A 210 -10.10 10.00 -14.46
CA TYR A 210 -8.64 10.01 -14.24
C TYR A 210 -8.08 8.75 -13.56
N ARG A 211 -8.91 7.73 -13.28
CA ARG A 211 -8.48 6.53 -12.53
C ARG A 211 -7.32 5.79 -13.21
N ALA A 212 -7.35 5.71 -14.54
CA ALA A 212 -6.28 5.06 -15.30
C ALA A 212 -4.95 5.80 -15.09
N ASN A 213 -4.98 7.14 -15.22
CA ASN A 213 -3.81 8.00 -15.11
C ASN A 213 -3.13 7.86 -13.74
N ILE A 214 -3.91 7.85 -12.65
CA ILE A 214 -3.35 7.76 -11.29
C ILE A 214 -3.07 6.33 -10.83
N SER A 215 -3.44 5.31 -11.60
CA SER A 215 -3.32 3.91 -11.18
C SER A 215 -1.86 3.49 -10.98
N ALA A 216 -0.93 4.00 -11.80
CA ALA A 216 0.49 3.74 -11.69
C ALA A 216 1.06 4.35 -10.40
N TYR A 217 0.73 5.60 -10.09
CA TYR A 217 1.15 6.28 -8.86
C TYR A 217 0.62 5.56 -7.61
N LYS A 218 -0.65 5.16 -7.62
CA LYS A 218 -1.24 4.38 -6.52
C LYS A 218 -0.59 3.02 -6.31
N ARG A 219 -0.10 2.37 -7.40
CA ARG A 219 0.67 1.12 -7.29
C ARG A 219 2.03 1.36 -6.65
N GLN A 220 2.73 2.43 -7.05
CA GLN A 220 4.00 2.83 -6.44
C GLN A 220 3.83 3.17 -4.95
N HIS A 221 2.82 3.93 -4.58
CA HIS A 221 2.48 4.20 -3.17
C HIS A 221 2.26 2.92 -2.36
N ARG A 222 1.50 1.96 -2.92
CA ARG A 222 1.30 0.67 -2.26
C ARG A 222 2.59 -0.12 -2.10
N ALA A 223 3.49 -0.06 -3.09
CA ALA A 223 4.79 -0.72 -3.01
C ALA A 223 5.67 -0.09 -1.90
N ILE A 224 5.75 1.24 -1.82
CA ILE A 224 6.47 1.96 -0.76
C ILE A 224 5.88 1.60 0.61
N ARG A 225 4.57 1.61 0.75
CA ARG A 225 3.89 1.22 2.01
C ARG A 225 4.15 -0.24 2.38
N SER A 226 4.08 -1.16 1.41
CA SER A 226 4.38 -2.57 1.65
C SER A 226 5.82 -2.77 2.10
N LEU A 227 6.76 -2.02 1.53
CA LEU A 227 8.16 -2.04 1.93
C LEU A 227 8.34 -1.47 3.35
N HIS A 228 7.70 -0.36 3.68
CA HIS A 228 7.71 0.23 5.03
C HIS A 228 7.17 -0.75 6.08
N ASP A 229 6.06 -1.39 5.77
CA ASP A 229 5.34 -2.29 6.69
C ASP A 229 5.89 -3.73 6.73
N ASP A 230 7.01 -4.00 6.08
CA ASP A 230 7.61 -5.34 5.91
C ASP A 230 6.63 -6.38 5.32
N ASN A 231 5.72 -5.93 4.47
CA ASN A 231 4.70 -6.77 3.82
C ASN A 231 5.14 -7.16 2.41
N TYR A 232 6.24 -7.88 2.32
CA TYR A 232 6.83 -8.39 1.07
C TYR A 232 7.43 -9.78 1.30
N SER A 233 7.64 -10.54 0.21
CA SER A 233 8.10 -11.93 0.27
C SER A 233 9.62 -12.09 0.33
N SER A 234 10.37 -11.07 -0.10
CA SER A 234 11.84 -11.14 -0.14
C SER A 234 12.43 -10.90 1.25
N LYS A 235 13.38 -11.74 1.66
CA LYS A 235 14.07 -11.56 2.95
C LYS A 235 14.91 -10.30 2.96
N ASN A 236 14.83 -9.55 4.05
CA ASN A 236 15.68 -8.36 4.32
C ASN A 236 15.70 -7.31 3.21
N LEU A 237 14.71 -7.27 2.30
CA LEU A 237 14.71 -6.34 1.17
C LEU A 237 14.77 -4.87 1.63
N LYS A 238 14.00 -4.51 2.67
CA LYS A 238 14.01 -3.16 3.25
C LYS A 238 15.40 -2.79 3.79
N ASP A 239 16.00 -3.68 4.57
CA ASP A 239 17.32 -3.44 5.18
C ASP A 239 18.41 -3.33 4.11
N ILE A 240 18.35 -4.14 3.06
CA ILE A 240 19.26 -4.04 1.91
C ILE A 240 19.10 -2.69 1.19
N LEU A 241 17.86 -2.26 0.93
CA LEU A 241 17.59 -0.97 0.27
C LEU A 241 17.99 0.23 1.13
N LEU A 242 17.92 0.11 2.45
CA LEU A 242 18.40 1.11 3.41
C LEU A 242 19.90 1.04 3.66
N ASN A 243 20.60 0.14 3.01
CA ASN A 243 22.03 -0.14 3.21
C ASN A 243 22.38 -0.51 4.67
N LEU A 244 21.47 -1.23 5.32
CA LEU A 244 21.62 -1.75 6.67
C LEU A 244 22.05 -3.23 6.69
N ASP A 245 21.84 -3.92 5.56
CA ASP A 245 22.21 -5.32 5.37
C ASP A 245 22.70 -5.55 3.93
N GLU A 246 23.45 -6.61 3.72
CA GLU A 246 23.96 -7.00 2.41
C GLU A 246 23.12 -8.12 1.79
N PRO A 247 22.95 -8.15 0.45
CA PRO A 247 22.30 -9.26 -0.22
C PRO A 247 23.05 -10.57 0.05
N THR A 248 22.32 -11.59 0.47
CA THR A 248 22.88 -12.92 0.64
C THR A 248 22.85 -13.69 -0.67
N TYR A 249 23.87 -14.52 -0.88
CA TYR A 249 24.00 -15.37 -2.07
C TYR A 249 24.07 -16.83 -1.65
N THR A 250 23.03 -17.56 -1.98
CA THR A 250 22.96 -19.00 -1.70
C THR A 250 23.09 -19.76 -3.01
N PRO A 251 24.18 -20.50 -3.25
CA PRO A 251 24.31 -21.30 -4.45
C PRO A 251 23.37 -22.51 -4.41
N TYR A 252 22.14 -22.35 -4.88
CA TYR A 252 21.16 -23.44 -4.99
C TYR A 252 21.52 -24.48 -6.06
N LEU A 253 22.37 -24.10 -7.02
CA LEU A 253 22.69 -24.88 -8.18
C LEU A 253 24.17 -25.18 -8.25
N GLN A 254 24.53 -26.41 -7.99
CA GLN A 254 25.93 -26.86 -8.15
C GLN A 254 26.39 -26.85 -9.63
N ASN A 255 25.45 -27.08 -10.59
CA ASN A 255 25.77 -27.09 -12.03
C ASN A 255 24.67 -26.44 -12.86
N ILE A 256 24.85 -25.18 -13.23
CA ILE A 256 23.98 -24.50 -14.18
C ILE A 256 24.33 -24.97 -15.59
N LYS A 257 23.43 -25.69 -16.24
CA LYS A 257 23.52 -26.03 -17.67
C LYS A 257 22.80 -24.96 -18.47
N PHE A 258 23.55 -24.05 -19.08
CA PHE A 258 22.97 -23.02 -19.92
C PHE A 258 22.27 -23.61 -21.15
N SER A 259 21.11 -23.07 -21.49
CA SER A 259 20.29 -23.52 -22.63
C SER A 259 20.94 -23.22 -23.98
N THR A 260 21.91 -22.29 -24.00
CA THR A 260 22.61 -21.87 -25.22
C THR A 260 24.11 -21.66 -24.98
N ASN A 261 24.90 -22.02 -25.97
CA ASN A 261 26.35 -21.78 -25.98
C ASN A 261 26.73 -20.35 -26.43
N LYS A 262 25.74 -19.52 -26.78
CA LYS A 262 25.97 -18.15 -27.31
C LYS A 262 26.19 -17.09 -26.22
N LEU A 263 26.06 -17.47 -24.96
CA LEU A 263 26.28 -16.57 -23.83
C LEU A 263 27.78 -16.33 -23.61
N ASN A 264 28.16 -15.06 -23.51
CA ASN A 264 29.51 -14.68 -23.11
C ASN A 264 29.75 -14.84 -21.61
N SER A 265 30.98 -14.66 -21.15
CA SER A 265 31.37 -14.84 -19.76
C SER A 265 30.61 -13.92 -18.80
N SER A 266 30.48 -12.63 -19.14
CA SER A 266 29.76 -11.65 -18.30
C SER A 266 28.27 -11.95 -18.20
N GLN A 267 27.62 -12.39 -19.27
CA GLN A 267 26.23 -12.81 -19.27
C GLN A 267 26.02 -14.04 -18.39
N LYS A 268 26.91 -15.05 -18.49
CA LYS A 268 26.88 -16.25 -17.63
C LYS A 268 27.06 -15.90 -16.15
N GLU A 269 27.94 -14.96 -15.84
CA GLU A 269 28.15 -14.47 -14.47
C GLU A 269 26.92 -13.73 -13.95
N ALA A 270 26.32 -12.83 -14.74
CA ALA A 270 25.10 -12.13 -14.39
C ALA A 270 23.93 -13.09 -14.08
N ILE A 271 23.77 -14.15 -14.91
CA ILE A 271 22.75 -15.19 -14.69
C ILE A 271 23.00 -15.91 -13.36
N LYS A 272 24.25 -16.30 -13.09
CA LYS A 272 24.61 -16.97 -11.83
C LYS A 272 24.31 -16.10 -10.62
N LYS A 273 24.73 -14.83 -10.65
CA LYS A 273 24.47 -13.86 -9.57
C LYS A 273 22.97 -13.68 -9.34
N ALA A 274 22.18 -13.55 -10.42
CA ALA A 274 20.73 -13.41 -10.31
C ALA A 274 20.04 -14.64 -9.68
N LEU A 275 20.47 -15.84 -10.08
CA LEU A 275 19.91 -17.10 -9.58
C LEU A 275 20.34 -17.42 -8.12
N TYR A 276 21.47 -16.89 -7.69
CA TYR A 276 21.99 -17.14 -6.33
C TYR A 276 21.59 -16.06 -5.32
N SER A 277 21.04 -14.95 -5.78
CA SER A 277 20.58 -13.87 -4.90
C SER A 277 19.27 -14.23 -4.22
N ASP A 278 19.22 -14.17 -2.90
CA ASP A 278 18.03 -14.48 -2.11
C ASP A 278 17.01 -13.32 -2.10
N SER A 279 17.39 -12.12 -2.50
CA SER A 279 16.56 -10.93 -2.35
C SER A 279 16.44 -10.13 -3.65
N ILE A 280 17.52 -9.49 -4.09
CA ILE A 280 17.54 -8.60 -5.25
C ILE A 280 18.81 -8.78 -6.05
N SER A 281 18.70 -8.69 -7.37
CA SER A 281 19.83 -8.68 -8.28
C SER A 281 19.62 -7.60 -9.32
N LEU A 282 20.64 -6.76 -9.54
CA LEU A 282 20.63 -5.69 -10.53
C LEU A 282 21.54 -6.05 -11.69
N ILE A 283 20.98 -6.05 -12.90
CA ILE A 283 21.72 -6.34 -14.13
C ILE A 283 21.71 -5.09 -15.00
N GLN A 284 22.86 -4.42 -15.10
CA GLN A 284 23.04 -3.25 -15.93
C GLN A 284 23.77 -3.60 -17.21
N GLY A 285 23.38 -2.99 -18.31
CA GLY A 285 24.07 -3.11 -19.58
C GLY A 285 23.54 -2.12 -20.62
N PRO A 286 24.38 -1.60 -21.51
CA PRO A 286 23.96 -0.74 -22.63
C PRO A 286 22.92 -1.40 -23.54
N PRO A 287 22.26 -0.65 -24.43
CA PRO A 287 21.44 -1.23 -25.49
C PRO A 287 22.23 -2.25 -26.33
N GLY A 288 21.59 -3.35 -26.72
CA GLY A 288 22.23 -4.38 -27.58
C GLY A 288 23.15 -5.38 -26.85
N THR A 289 23.41 -5.24 -25.54
CA THR A 289 24.29 -6.17 -24.78
C THR A 289 23.67 -7.52 -24.46
N GLY A 290 22.43 -7.76 -24.89
CA GLY A 290 21.74 -9.03 -24.71
C GLY A 290 21.05 -9.19 -23.35
N LYS A 291 20.63 -8.10 -22.69
CA LYS A 291 19.86 -8.16 -21.44
C LYS A 291 18.65 -9.09 -21.53
N THR A 292 17.88 -9.01 -22.62
CA THR A 292 16.73 -9.88 -22.87
C THR A 292 17.13 -11.36 -22.94
N THR A 293 18.31 -11.66 -23.52
CA THR A 293 18.84 -13.03 -23.57
C THR A 293 19.19 -13.53 -22.18
N VAL A 294 19.77 -12.69 -21.33
CA VAL A 294 20.07 -12.99 -19.92
C VAL A 294 18.78 -13.26 -19.15
N ILE A 295 17.78 -12.37 -19.26
CA ILE A 295 16.47 -12.54 -18.61
C ILE A 295 15.80 -13.85 -19.05
N LYS A 296 15.79 -14.12 -20.37
CA LYS A 296 15.23 -15.38 -20.90
C LYS A 296 15.92 -16.60 -20.29
N GLU A 297 17.23 -16.59 -20.20
CA GLU A 297 17.99 -17.69 -19.62
C GLU A 297 17.70 -17.87 -18.11
N ILE A 298 17.61 -16.76 -17.35
CA ILE A 298 17.23 -16.80 -15.93
C ILE A 298 15.87 -17.48 -15.78
N ILE A 299 14.88 -17.07 -16.56
CA ILE A 299 13.52 -17.65 -16.52
C ILE A 299 13.59 -19.15 -16.86
N GLN A 300 14.33 -19.54 -17.89
CA GLN A 300 14.49 -20.95 -18.27
C GLN A 300 15.12 -21.78 -17.14
N GLN A 301 16.14 -21.26 -16.49
CA GLN A 301 16.80 -21.94 -15.36
C GLN A 301 15.84 -22.08 -14.16
N ILE A 302 15.02 -21.08 -13.88
CA ILE A 302 14.00 -21.17 -12.82
C ILE A 302 12.93 -22.20 -13.19
N LEU A 303 12.44 -22.19 -14.44
CA LEU A 303 11.42 -23.14 -14.91
C LEU A 303 11.90 -24.59 -14.88
N MET A 304 13.19 -24.83 -15.19
CA MET A 304 13.79 -26.18 -15.09
C MET A 304 13.85 -26.71 -13.64
N GLN A 305 13.61 -25.86 -12.66
CA GLN A 305 13.62 -26.23 -11.23
C GLN A 305 12.22 -26.32 -10.65
N ILE A 306 11.18 -25.90 -11.40
CA ILE A 306 9.79 -25.86 -10.92
C ILE A 306 9.30 -27.25 -10.48
N ASP A 307 9.81 -28.35 -11.04
CA ASP A 307 9.53 -29.70 -10.54
C ASP A 307 10.00 -29.95 -9.08
N LYS A 308 10.78 -29.01 -8.52
CA LYS A 308 11.27 -29.02 -7.14
C LYS A 308 10.68 -27.89 -6.28
N LEU A 309 9.89 -27.00 -6.89
CA LEU A 309 9.25 -25.88 -6.22
C LEU A 309 7.78 -26.23 -5.96
N ASP A 310 7.23 -25.71 -4.86
CA ASP A 310 5.81 -25.85 -4.52
C ASP A 310 4.92 -25.32 -5.65
N ASP A 311 3.73 -25.91 -5.84
CA ASP A 311 2.69 -25.49 -6.80
C ASP A 311 2.27 -24.01 -6.68
N THR A 312 2.72 -23.34 -5.62
CA THR A 312 2.45 -21.93 -5.34
C THR A 312 3.48 -20.97 -5.94
N SER A 313 4.60 -21.47 -6.46
CA SER A 313 5.67 -20.63 -7.02
C SER A 313 5.22 -19.93 -8.31
N ARG A 314 5.48 -18.64 -8.42
CA ARG A 314 5.06 -17.80 -9.56
C ARG A 314 6.19 -16.89 -10.01
N ILE A 315 6.29 -16.70 -11.33
CA ILE A 315 7.19 -15.73 -11.96
C ILE A 315 6.32 -14.58 -12.49
N LEU A 316 6.59 -13.36 -12.04
CA LEU A 316 5.98 -12.15 -12.57
C LEU A 316 7.02 -11.40 -13.42
N ILE A 317 6.70 -11.17 -14.69
CA ILE A 317 7.51 -10.37 -15.61
C ILE A 317 6.75 -9.06 -15.84
N VAL A 318 7.45 -7.95 -15.64
CA VAL A 318 6.94 -6.59 -15.89
C VAL A 318 7.88 -5.86 -16.84
N SER A 319 7.33 -5.07 -17.77
CA SER A 319 8.08 -4.27 -18.75
C SER A 319 7.57 -2.83 -18.74
#